data_958353b86d395319389719c105783dfc
#
_entry.id   958353b86d395319389719c105783dfc
#
_cell.length_a   1.000
_cell.length_b   1.000
_cell.length_c   1.000
_cell.angle_alpha   90.00
_cell.angle_beta   90.00
_cell.angle_gamma   90.00
#
_symmetry.space_group_name_H-M   'P 1'
#
loop_
_entity.id
_entity.type
_entity.pdbx_description
1 polymer ?
#
loop_
_entity_poly.entity_id
_entity_poly.type
_entity_poly.pdbx_seq_one_letter_code
_entity_poly.pdbx_strand_id
1 'polypeptide(L)'
;MKKYLLALLLLVPFLAKSQSCEVSGNQNGIWDCDTVFVVDNVIVPEESKLIIAEGTKVIFKDYYSIIVNGSFEAVGCENDSIYFTVTDTTGFYRWDAGDGGWNGLVFQDVKDTLRLEYCHFSYGKAAEEMRRGGAVRIYNTDYVVIDNCTFYCNHTREKGGALYAEHSDLMISNCEVDANFALTNDGSYTHGAGFQFHRCSVKMEDMYFHDNTCNTCYGGGVNFDSCSVDVNKAVFEDNFAVNAAGMGIQRSNDYDVRVSNSLFNNNIVKHYGGAMAMATTSPLIQNVTMANNYCVGAGGGAMQFYDGAKPVFKNCIIWGNDWYGEHNSITDGSQIFVWGADCAPEFYNTLIEGGIKEIHGNQYVAVYDYPTMLEIDPLFIDTVARNFQLQEDSPAINRGTIDTTGLMMPATDLLGNPRIIDDRVDMGCYESSVTYLKKIKSQDNNLKIFPNPLTSNSVCSFENKTASQVTLKVSDIKGAQLFVKDLGILPAGTNEISLSELTNVLKNNNIYFISIETQGKTLKAKIVY
;
A
#
# COMPACT_ATOMS: atom_id res chain seq x y z
N MET A 1 -66.12 -3.50 -29.22
CA MET A 1 -65.69 -2.61 -28.14
C MET A 1 -64.16 -2.56 -28.16
N LYS A 2 -63.58 -1.49 -28.69
CA LYS A 2 -62.12 -1.27 -28.72
C LYS A 2 -61.70 -0.61 -27.39
N LYS A 3 -60.84 -1.29 -26.59
CA LYS A 3 -60.25 -0.72 -25.40
C LYS A 3 -59.03 0.13 -25.82
N TYR A 4 -59.09 1.44 -25.61
CA TYR A 4 -57.95 2.35 -25.73
C TYR A 4 -57.16 2.27 -24.45
N LEU A 5 -55.91 1.82 -24.54
CA LEU A 5 -54.92 1.86 -23.47
C LEU A 5 -54.29 3.25 -23.49
N LEU A 6 -54.59 4.08 -22.50
CA LEU A 6 -53.98 5.41 -22.31
C LEU A 6 -52.63 5.20 -21.63
N ALA A 7 -51.53 5.32 -22.37
CA ALA A 7 -50.19 5.35 -21.78
C ALA A 7 -49.95 6.73 -21.16
N LEU A 8 -49.94 6.79 -19.85
CA LEU A 8 -49.55 7.98 -19.10
C LEU A 8 -48.02 8.09 -19.16
N LEU A 9 -47.50 8.97 -20.02
CA LEU A 9 -46.11 9.36 -20.05
C LEU A 9 -45.85 10.25 -18.80
N LEU A 10 -45.22 9.70 -17.78
CA LEU A 10 -44.65 10.48 -16.68
C LEU A 10 -43.46 11.27 -17.24
N LEU A 11 -43.71 12.53 -17.61
CA LEU A 11 -42.68 13.54 -17.78
C LEU A 11 -42.04 13.79 -16.40
N VAL A 12 -40.91 13.13 -16.13
CA VAL A 12 -40.00 13.59 -15.09
C VAL A 12 -39.42 14.90 -15.62
N PRO A 13 -39.59 16.04 -14.93
CA PRO A 13 -38.94 17.25 -15.37
C PRO A 13 -37.43 17.04 -15.19
N PHE A 14 -36.71 16.90 -16.28
CA PHE A 14 -35.29 17.18 -16.30
C PHE A 14 -35.17 18.67 -15.94
N LEU A 15 -34.80 18.97 -14.71
CA LEU A 15 -34.31 20.29 -14.32
C LEU A 15 -33.02 20.49 -15.11
N ALA A 16 -33.06 21.15 -16.24
CA ALA A 16 -31.87 21.60 -16.94
C ALA A 16 -31.16 22.56 -15.99
N LYS A 17 -29.93 22.21 -15.56
CA LYS A 17 -29.05 23.14 -14.83
C LYS A 17 -28.87 24.42 -15.66
N SER A 18 -28.68 25.55 -15.01
CA SER A 18 -28.30 26.80 -15.67
C SER A 18 -26.92 26.64 -16.31
N GLN A 19 -26.74 27.07 -17.57
CA GLN A 19 -25.49 26.83 -18.31
C GLN A 19 -24.23 27.37 -17.63
N SER A 20 -24.28 28.56 -17.02
CA SER A 20 -23.15 29.12 -16.25
C SER A 20 -23.57 30.24 -15.32
N CYS A 21 -22.81 30.46 -14.25
CA CYS A 21 -22.97 31.60 -13.34
C CYS A 21 -21.60 32.15 -12.93
N GLU A 22 -21.55 33.42 -12.55
CA GLU A 22 -20.36 34.09 -12.00
C GLU A 22 -20.57 34.36 -10.52
N VAL A 23 -19.52 34.16 -9.72
CA VAL A 23 -19.57 34.31 -8.27
C VAL A 23 -18.36 35.10 -7.75
N SER A 24 -18.61 35.90 -6.68
CA SER A 24 -17.59 36.64 -5.94
C SER A 24 -18.12 37.07 -4.58
N GLY A 25 -17.24 37.51 -3.68
CA GLY A 25 -17.62 38.04 -2.37
C GLY A 25 -18.30 36.99 -1.47
N ASN A 26 -19.23 37.44 -0.60
CA ASN A 26 -19.93 36.53 0.31
C ASN A 26 -20.92 35.64 -0.41
N GLN A 27 -20.75 34.32 -0.22
CA GLN A 27 -21.57 33.27 -0.87
C GLN A 27 -22.18 32.34 0.18
N ASN A 28 -23.35 31.81 -0.14
CA ASN A 28 -24.04 30.77 0.62
C ASN A 28 -25.07 30.07 -0.29
N GLY A 29 -25.72 29.03 0.23
CA GLY A 29 -26.76 28.29 -0.49
C GLY A 29 -26.16 27.22 -1.40
N ILE A 30 -26.76 27.00 -2.57
CA ILE A 30 -26.39 25.93 -3.48
C ILE A 30 -25.90 26.51 -4.80
N TRP A 31 -24.72 26.09 -5.24
CA TRP A 31 -24.24 26.31 -6.59
C TRP A 31 -24.65 25.11 -7.46
N ASP A 32 -25.65 25.32 -8.30
CA ASP A 32 -26.24 24.29 -9.16
C ASP A 32 -26.09 24.55 -10.67
N CYS A 33 -25.26 25.55 -11.04
CA CYS A 33 -24.89 25.80 -12.43
C CYS A 33 -23.98 24.66 -12.95
N ASP A 34 -24.05 24.35 -14.26
CA ASP A 34 -23.10 23.40 -14.89
C ASP A 34 -21.66 23.92 -14.76
N THR A 35 -21.48 25.24 -14.89
CA THR A 35 -20.19 25.90 -14.72
C THR A 35 -20.32 27.13 -13.83
N VAL A 36 -19.54 27.19 -12.77
CA VAL A 36 -19.41 28.34 -11.87
C VAL A 36 -18.08 29.01 -12.13
N PHE A 37 -18.11 30.26 -12.57
CA PHE A 37 -16.91 31.08 -12.75
C PHE A 37 -16.64 31.91 -11.48
N VAL A 38 -15.54 31.65 -10.83
CA VAL A 38 -15.04 32.48 -9.71
C VAL A 38 -14.28 33.65 -10.33
N VAL A 39 -14.85 34.87 -10.23
CA VAL A 39 -14.33 36.09 -10.85
C VAL A 39 -13.67 37.05 -9.84
N ASP A 40 -13.74 36.76 -8.56
CA ASP A 40 -13.01 37.37 -7.45
C ASP A 40 -13.06 36.41 -6.25
N ASN A 41 -12.32 36.71 -5.17
CA ASN A 41 -12.35 35.90 -3.95
C ASN A 41 -13.77 35.67 -3.44
N VAL A 42 -14.04 34.44 -3.02
CA VAL A 42 -15.31 34.04 -2.40
C VAL A 42 -15.09 33.81 -0.91
N ILE A 43 -16.05 34.23 -0.10
CA ILE A 43 -16.09 34.02 1.35
C ILE A 43 -17.41 33.33 1.71
N VAL A 44 -17.32 32.18 2.39
CA VAL A 44 -18.46 31.56 3.06
C VAL A 44 -18.45 32.02 4.53
N PRO A 45 -19.36 32.90 4.96
CA PRO A 45 -19.40 33.43 6.34
C PRO A 45 -19.66 32.34 7.39
N GLU A 46 -19.27 32.56 8.64
CA GLU A 46 -19.29 31.59 9.75
C GLU A 46 -20.66 30.92 9.97
N GLU A 47 -21.75 31.63 9.86
CA GLU A 47 -23.11 31.06 10.05
C GLU A 47 -23.77 30.63 8.74
N SER A 48 -23.00 30.54 7.67
CA SER A 48 -23.48 30.21 6.33
C SER A 48 -23.03 28.82 5.89
N LYS A 49 -23.79 28.25 4.97
CA LYS A 49 -23.45 26.99 4.32
C LYS A 49 -23.41 27.17 2.80
N LEU A 50 -22.34 26.69 2.17
CA LEU A 50 -22.22 26.57 0.72
C LEU A 50 -22.21 25.10 0.33
N ILE A 51 -23.05 24.75 -0.63
CA ILE A 51 -23.12 23.40 -1.22
C ILE A 51 -22.80 23.52 -2.70
N ILE A 52 -21.85 22.72 -3.18
CA ILE A 52 -21.57 22.58 -4.61
C ILE A 52 -22.32 21.34 -5.11
N ALA A 53 -23.19 21.52 -6.08
CA ALA A 53 -23.97 20.41 -6.64
C ALA A 53 -23.09 19.47 -7.49
N GLU A 54 -23.45 18.20 -7.53
CA GLU A 54 -22.77 17.19 -8.36
C GLU A 54 -22.65 17.64 -9.82
N GLY A 55 -21.57 17.28 -10.50
CA GLY A 55 -21.28 17.61 -11.89
C GLY A 55 -20.89 19.08 -12.14
N THR A 56 -20.82 19.92 -11.10
CA THR A 56 -20.47 21.34 -11.25
C THR A 56 -18.98 21.50 -11.56
N LYS A 57 -18.66 22.37 -12.54
CA LYS A 57 -17.29 22.80 -12.84
C LYS A 57 -17.05 24.17 -12.25
N VAL A 58 -16.25 24.25 -11.20
CA VAL A 58 -15.82 25.52 -10.57
C VAL A 58 -14.52 25.97 -11.24
N ILE A 59 -14.60 27.04 -12.02
CA ILE A 59 -13.50 27.55 -12.82
C ILE A 59 -13.06 28.92 -12.29
N PHE A 60 -11.86 29.00 -11.79
CA PHE A 60 -11.26 30.26 -11.34
C PHE A 60 -10.72 31.04 -12.55
N LYS A 61 -11.11 32.31 -12.64
CA LYS A 61 -10.70 33.19 -13.76
C LYS A 61 -9.33 33.82 -13.55
N ASP A 62 -8.84 33.82 -12.31
CA ASP A 62 -7.54 34.34 -11.93
C ASP A 62 -7.12 33.72 -10.58
N TYR A 63 -6.08 34.21 -9.94
CA TYR A 63 -5.52 33.74 -8.68
C TYR A 63 -6.44 34.01 -7.47
N TYR A 64 -7.67 33.52 -7.53
CA TYR A 64 -8.70 33.66 -6.48
C TYR A 64 -8.79 32.43 -5.60
N SER A 65 -9.38 32.62 -4.40
CA SER A 65 -9.65 31.56 -3.42
C SER A 65 -11.13 31.49 -3.07
N ILE A 66 -11.53 30.35 -2.52
CA ILE A 66 -12.76 30.21 -1.74
C ILE A 66 -12.35 30.04 -0.28
N ILE A 67 -12.69 31.00 0.58
CA ILE A 67 -12.40 31.01 2.02
C ILE A 67 -13.67 30.64 2.77
N VAL A 68 -13.61 29.55 3.52
CA VAL A 68 -14.75 28.96 4.22
C VAL A 68 -14.54 29.11 5.73
N ASN A 69 -15.32 29.97 6.37
CA ASN A 69 -15.42 30.08 7.83
C ASN A 69 -16.71 29.42 8.37
N GLY A 70 -17.64 29.09 7.50
CA GLY A 70 -18.89 28.39 7.80
C GLY A 70 -18.84 26.91 7.37
N SER A 71 -19.97 26.37 6.93
CA SER A 71 -20.09 24.99 6.47
C SER A 71 -19.90 24.88 4.97
N PHE A 72 -19.32 23.75 4.52
CA PHE A 72 -19.07 23.52 3.09
C PHE A 72 -19.26 22.05 2.75
N GLU A 73 -19.95 21.80 1.65
CA GLU A 73 -20.07 20.47 1.07
C GLU A 73 -19.83 20.53 -0.45
N ALA A 74 -18.95 19.68 -0.96
CA ALA A 74 -18.79 19.40 -2.36
C ALA A 74 -18.85 17.88 -2.52
N VAL A 75 -20.02 17.37 -2.84
CA VAL A 75 -20.30 15.94 -2.93
C VAL A 75 -20.81 15.62 -4.32
N GLY A 76 -19.94 15.07 -5.15
CA GLY A 76 -20.27 14.55 -6.46
C GLY A 76 -20.60 13.06 -6.41
N CYS A 77 -20.57 12.40 -7.56
CA CYS A 77 -20.65 10.95 -7.68
C CYS A 77 -19.78 10.47 -8.84
N GLU A 78 -19.64 9.16 -9.01
CA GLU A 78 -18.74 8.54 -10.00
C GLU A 78 -18.95 9.06 -11.44
N ASN A 79 -20.20 9.36 -11.84
CA ASN A 79 -20.51 9.84 -13.18
C ASN A 79 -20.68 11.37 -13.28
N ASP A 80 -20.79 12.06 -12.15
CA ASP A 80 -21.02 13.50 -12.04
C ASP A 80 -20.10 14.13 -10.99
N SER A 81 -18.78 14.02 -11.22
CA SER A 81 -17.75 14.58 -10.34
C SER A 81 -17.73 16.11 -10.38
N ILE A 82 -17.26 16.72 -9.29
CA ILE A 82 -17.09 18.16 -9.18
C ILE A 82 -15.64 18.52 -9.54
N TYR A 83 -15.45 19.59 -10.33
CA TYR A 83 -14.12 20.03 -10.76
C TYR A 83 -13.78 21.40 -10.22
N PHE A 84 -12.58 21.56 -9.65
CA PHE A 84 -11.98 22.83 -9.26
C PHE A 84 -10.71 23.06 -10.07
N THR A 85 -10.71 24.05 -10.97
CA THR A 85 -9.63 24.25 -11.94
C THR A 85 -9.58 25.68 -12.51
N VAL A 86 -8.65 25.91 -13.42
CA VAL A 86 -8.52 27.14 -14.24
C VAL A 86 -8.69 26.82 -15.72
N THR A 87 -8.92 27.83 -16.55
CA THR A 87 -8.95 27.67 -18.02
C THR A 87 -7.60 27.98 -18.66
N ASP A 88 -6.79 28.83 -18.04
CA ASP A 88 -5.48 29.23 -18.53
C ASP A 88 -4.39 28.81 -17.54
N THR A 89 -3.53 27.91 -17.95
CA THR A 89 -2.39 27.41 -17.15
C THR A 89 -1.07 28.10 -17.51
N THR A 90 -1.12 29.17 -18.30
CA THR A 90 0.08 29.93 -18.68
C THR A 90 0.76 30.51 -17.45
N GLY A 91 2.02 30.16 -17.24
CA GLY A 91 2.78 30.61 -16.06
C GLY A 91 2.62 29.73 -14.81
N PHE A 92 1.85 28.63 -14.87
CA PHE A 92 1.65 27.75 -13.71
C PHE A 92 2.95 27.29 -13.05
N TYR A 93 3.96 26.93 -13.83
CA TYR A 93 5.26 26.47 -13.31
C TYR A 93 6.19 27.60 -12.82
N ARG A 94 5.76 28.87 -12.88
CA ARG A 94 6.47 29.96 -12.21
C ARG A 94 6.19 29.86 -10.72
N TRP A 95 7.18 29.50 -9.95
CA TRP A 95 7.08 29.24 -8.51
C TRP A 95 6.78 30.51 -7.67
N ASP A 96 7.04 31.70 -8.18
CA ASP A 96 7.02 32.99 -7.47
C ASP A 96 5.79 33.87 -7.75
N ALA A 97 4.87 33.41 -8.56
CA ALA A 97 3.68 34.17 -8.96
C ALA A 97 2.44 33.26 -9.00
N GLY A 98 1.27 33.86 -8.88
CA GLY A 98 -0.02 33.18 -8.96
C GLY A 98 -0.47 32.77 -10.37
N ASP A 99 0.21 33.26 -11.41
CA ASP A 99 -0.15 33.04 -12.81
C ASP A 99 -0.40 31.56 -13.13
N GLY A 100 -1.44 31.30 -13.90
CA GLY A 100 -1.81 29.97 -14.40
C GLY A 100 -2.38 29.02 -13.37
N GLY A 101 -2.70 29.49 -12.16
CA GLY A 101 -3.29 28.71 -11.08
C GLY A 101 -4.33 29.51 -10.31
N TRP A 102 -4.98 28.85 -9.36
CA TRP A 102 -5.94 29.44 -8.43
C TRP A 102 -5.47 29.25 -6.97
N ASN A 103 -5.87 30.13 -6.07
CA ASN A 103 -5.30 30.20 -4.73
C ASN A 103 -6.07 29.36 -3.70
N GLY A 104 -6.48 28.16 -4.08
CA GLY A 104 -6.97 27.09 -3.19
C GLY A 104 -8.33 27.33 -2.51
N LEU A 105 -8.88 26.24 -1.98
CA LEU A 105 -9.94 26.24 -0.97
C LEU A 105 -9.28 26.39 0.41
N VAL A 106 -9.77 27.29 1.23
CA VAL A 106 -9.24 27.55 2.57
C VAL A 106 -10.36 27.33 3.59
N PHE A 107 -10.23 26.31 4.41
CA PHE A 107 -11.15 25.97 5.49
C PHE A 107 -10.52 26.38 6.83
N GLN A 108 -11.22 27.21 7.58
CA GLN A 108 -10.72 27.74 8.84
C GLN A 108 -11.78 27.63 9.93
N ASP A 109 -11.46 26.91 11.02
CA ASP A 109 -12.32 26.76 12.19
C ASP A 109 -13.74 26.24 11.86
N VAL A 110 -13.86 25.40 10.80
CA VAL A 110 -15.14 24.82 10.37
C VAL A 110 -15.70 23.92 11.46
N LYS A 111 -16.95 24.15 11.88
CA LYS A 111 -17.59 23.44 13.00
C LYS A 111 -18.38 22.21 12.59
N ASP A 112 -18.91 22.22 11.38
CA ASP A 112 -19.63 21.08 10.81
C ASP A 112 -18.66 20.13 10.10
N THR A 113 -19.14 18.95 9.73
CA THR A 113 -18.36 18.01 8.90
C THR A 113 -18.06 18.65 7.55
N LEU A 114 -16.78 18.80 7.23
CA LEU A 114 -16.31 19.17 5.90
C LEU A 114 -16.31 17.94 5.01
N ARG A 115 -16.99 17.98 3.88
CA ARG A 115 -17.06 16.88 2.92
C ARG A 115 -16.60 17.31 1.53
N LEU A 116 -15.60 16.59 1.01
CA LEU A 116 -15.09 16.67 -0.35
C LEU A 116 -15.14 15.25 -0.93
N GLU A 117 -16.11 14.96 -1.77
CA GLU A 117 -16.31 13.62 -2.33
C GLU A 117 -16.49 13.69 -3.83
N TYR A 118 -15.83 12.79 -4.57
CA TYR A 118 -15.79 12.79 -6.03
C TYR A 118 -15.43 14.16 -6.61
N CYS A 119 -14.36 14.76 -6.03
CA CYS A 119 -13.85 16.07 -6.46
C CYS A 119 -12.51 15.94 -7.18
N HIS A 120 -12.33 16.70 -8.26
CA HIS A 120 -11.07 16.84 -8.98
C HIS A 120 -10.48 18.22 -8.76
N PHE A 121 -9.30 18.29 -8.14
CA PHE A 121 -8.58 19.52 -7.86
C PHE A 121 -7.36 19.62 -8.75
N SER A 122 -7.33 20.57 -9.67
CA SER A 122 -6.18 20.75 -10.56
C SER A 122 -5.73 22.20 -10.67
N TYR A 123 -4.42 22.39 -10.78
CA TYR A 123 -3.76 23.68 -10.92
C TYR A 123 -3.99 24.65 -9.75
N GLY A 124 -4.29 24.13 -8.58
CA GLY A 124 -4.26 24.90 -7.33
C GLY A 124 -2.81 25.34 -7.03
N LYS A 125 -2.63 26.59 -6.60
CA LYS A 125 -1.31 27.19 -6.47
C LYS A 125 -1.17 28.06 -5.24
N ALA A 126 -0.20 27.78 -4.37
CA ALA A 126 0.11 28.57 -3.19
C ALA A 126 1.48 29.26 -3.35
N ALA A 127 1.53 30.39 -4.06
CA ALA A 127 2.76 31.02 -4.50
C ALA A 127 3.12 32.30 -3.72
N GLU A 128 2.15 33.09 -3.29
CA GLU A 128 2.37 34.42 -2.68
C GLU A 128 2.45 34.36 -1.14
N GLU A 129 1.65 35.09 -0.43
CA GLU A 129 1.68 35.13 1.05
C GLU A 129 1.28 33.80 1.69
N MET A 130 0.33 33.08 1.09
CA MET A 130 -0.16 31.78 1.54
C MET A 130 0.60 30.67 0.80
N ARG A 131 1.72 30.25 1.34
CA ARG A 131 2.68 29.31 0.70
C ARG A 131 2.43 27.85 1.02
N ARG A 132 1.19 27.46 1.43
CA ARG A 132 0.85 26.10 1.85
C ARG A 132 -0.44 25.65 1.18
N GLY A 133 -0.54 24.36 0.86
CA GLY A 133 -1.74 23.74 0.29
C GLY A 133 -2.18 24.37 -1.04
N GLY A 134 -1.63 23.89 -2.14
CA GLY A 134 -1.94 24.48 -3.46
C GLY A 134 -3.42 24.45 -3.78
N ALA A 135 -4.08 23.31 -3.61
CA ALA A 135 -5.50 23.17 -3.85
C ALA A 135 -6.36 23.33 -2.58
N VAL A 136 -5.94 22.68 -1.47
CA VAL A 136 -6.76 22.63 -0.24
C VAL A 136 -5.93 22.95 0.99
N ARG A 137 -6.45 23.83 1.85
CA ARG A 137 -5.90 24.19 3.15
C ARG A 137 -6.94 24.02 4.23
N ILE A 138 -6.60 23.33 5.31
CA ILE A 138 -7.51 23.01 6.40
C ILE A 138 -6.85 23.39 7.72
N TYR A 139 -7.51 24.23 8.50
CA TYR A 139 -7.03 24.70 9.79
C TYR A 139 -8.09 24.51 10.86
N ASN A 140 -7.71 23.93 12.01
CA ASN A 140 -8.54 23.79 13.20
C ASN A 140 -9.95 23.22 12.88
N THR A 141 -10.01 22.22 12.02
CA THR A 141 -11.28 21.64 11.54
C THR A 141 -11.33 20.17 11.90
N ASP A 142 -12.28 19.80 12.73
CA ASP A 142 -12.55 18.41 13.05
C ASP A 142 -13.53 17.80 12.02
N TYR A 143 -13.52 16.47 11.89
CA TYR A 143 -14.46 15.72 11.04
C TYR A 143 -14.38 16.07 9.55
N VAL A 144 -13.18 16.04 9.00
CA VAL A 144 -12.93 16.20 7.56
C VAL A 144 -13.02 14.85 6.86
N VAL A 145 -13.86 14.78 5.83
CA VAL A 145 -14.00 13.61 4.94
C VAL A 145 -13.58 14.00 3.53
N ILE A 146 -12.58 13.32 2.99
CA ILE A 146 -12.12 13.44 1.60
C ILE A 146 -12.16 12.05 0.99
N ASP A 147 -13.06 11.83 0.04
CA ASP A 147 -13.29 10.50 -0.51
C ASP A 147 -13.46 10.52 -2.04
N ASN A 148 -12.88 9.54 -2.74
CA ASN A 148 -12.93 9.45 -4.19
C ASN A 148 -12.49 10.74 -4.90
N CYS A 149 -11.42 11.38 -4.41
CA CYS A 149 -10.93 12.65 -4.97
C CYS A 149 -9.61 12.48 -5.73
N THR A 150 -9.40 13.33 -6.73
CA THR A 150 -8.13 13.42 -7.46
C THR A 150 -7.49 14.78 -7.24
N PHE A 151 -6.20 14.78 -6.90
CA PHE A 151 -5.36 15.97 -6.76
C PHE A 151 -4.28 15.94 -7.83
N TYR A 152 -4.42 16.75 -8.86
CA TYR A 152 -3.56 16.70 -10.04
C TYR A 152 -2.88 18.04 -10.31
N CYS A 153 -1.56 18.03 -10.50
CA CYS A 153 -0.81 19.23 -10.90
C CYS A 153 -1.06 20.45 -9.99
N ASN A 154 -1.06 20.28 -8.66
CA ASN A 154 -1.14 21.39 -7.71
C ASN A 154 0.25 21.77 -7.22
N HIS A 155 0.46 23.03 -6.85
CA HIS A 155 1.78 23.58 -6.54
C HIS A 155 1.79 24.41 -5.24
N THR A 156 2.86 24.24 -4.47
CA THR A 156 3.16 25.09 -3.30
C THR A 156 4.62 25.52 -3.27
N ARG A 157 4.90 26.62 -2.56
CA ARG A 157 6.27 27.06 -2.26
C ARG A 157 6.82 26.54 -0.94
N GLU A 158 5.97 26.00 -0.05
CA GLU A 158 6.41 25.52 1.26
C GLU A 158 5.91 24.11 1.55
N LYS A 159 4.61 23.91 1.79
CA LYS A 159 4.08 22.68 2.37
C LYS A 159 2.76 22.27 1.74
N GLY A 160 2.66 20.98 1.37
CA GLY A 160 1.45 20.43 0.79
C GLY A 160 1.17 20.95 -0.61
N GLY A 161 1.80 20.39 -1.64
CA GLY A 161 1.57 20.80 -3.03
C GLY A 161 0.10 20.78 -3.39
N ALA A 162 -0.59 19.72 -3.01
CA ALA A 162 -2.03 19.60 -3.16
C ALA A 162 -2.78 20.01 -1.89
N LEU A 163 -2.50 19.37 -0.75
CA LEU A 163 -3.22 19.55 0.50
C LEU A 163 -2.28 19.86 1.66
N TYR A 164 -2.65 20.85 2.45
CA TYR A 164 -2.07 21.17 3.76
C TYR A 164 -3.15 21.13 4.82
N ALA A 165 -2.93 20.40 5.92
CA ALA A 165 -3.81 20.46 7.07
C ALA A 165 -3.03 20.67 8.38
N GLU A 166 -3.60 21.43 9.30
CA GLU A 166 -3.03 21.74 10.60
C GLU A 166 -4.11 21.72 11.69
N HIS A 167 -3.82 21.05 12.84
CA HIS A 167 -4.72 20.90 13.97
C HIS A 167 -6.12 20.40 13.59
N SER A 168 -6.19 19.33 12.79
CA SER A 168 -7.44 18.84 12.22
C SER A 168 -7.51 17.31 12.23
N ASP A 169 -8.74 16.77 12.23
CA ASP A 169 -8.99 15.34 12.18
C ASP A 169 -9.56 14.95 10.81
N LEU A 170 -8.85 14.07 10.08
CA LEU A 170 -9.15 13.76 8.69
C LEU A 170 -9.34 12.26 8.45
N MET A 171 -10.37 11.94 7.68
CA MET A 171 -10.57 10.64 7.04
C MET A 171 -10.44 10.84 5.52
N ILE A 172 -9.44 10.19 4.91
CA ILE A 172 -9.14 10.32 3.48
C ILE A 172 -9.14 8.93 2.88
N SER A 173 -9.94 8.71 1.83
CA SER A 173 -10.04 7.39 1.20
C SER A 173 -10.22 7.48 -0.31
N ASN A 174 -9.81 6.39 -1.01
CA ASN A 174 -10.01 6.23 -2.44
C ASN A 174 -9.51 7.43 -3.27
N CYS A 175 -8.38 8.04 -2.89
CA CYS A 175 -7.89 9.25 -3.54
C CYS A 175 -6.61 9.00 -4.32
N GLU A 176 -6.50 9.70 -5.46
CA GLU A 176 -5.31 9.77 -6.29
C GLU A 176 -4.63 11.13 -6.15
N VAL A 177 -3.31 11.11 -5.91
CA VAL A 177 -2.50 12.31 -5.66
C VAL A 177 -1.35 12.28 -6.64
N ASP A 178 -1.55 12.94 -7.79
CA ASP A 178 -0.71 12.83 -8.98
C ASP A 178 -0.04 14.14 -9.35
N ALA A 179 1.25 14.07 -9.66
CA ALA A 179 2.05 15.14 -10.25
C ALA A 179 1.95 16.50 -9.51
N ASN A 180 1.87 16.47 -8.16
CA ASN A 180 1.86 17.70 -7.37
C ASN A 180 3.29 18.14 -7.00
N PHE A 181 3.46 19.43 -6.77
CA PHE A 181 4.77 20.05 -6.63
C PHE A 181 4.91 20.86 -5.34
N ALA A 182 6.03 20.65 -4.64
CA ALA A 182 6.50 21.56 -3.60
C ALA A 182 7.89 22.08 -4.01
N LEU A 183 7.92 23.22 -4.71
CA LEU A 183 9.12 23.74 -5.34
C LEU A 183 9.46 25.15 -4.82
N THR A 184 10.72 25.34 -4.44
CA THR A 184 11.27 26.66 -4.07
C THR A 184 12.68 26.82 -4.66
N ASN A 185 13.12 28.06 -4.83
CA ASN A 185 14.50 28.39 -5.20
C ASN A 185 15.15 29.39 -4.24
N ASP A 186 14.46 29.76 -3.15
CA ASP A 186 14.97 30.70 -2.14
C ASP A 186 15.71 30.02 -0.99
N GLY A 187 15.92 28.69 -1.10
CA GLY A 187 16.60 27.88 -0.09
C GLY A 187 15.74 27.51 1.12
N SER A 188 14.45 27.88 1.14
CA SER A 188 13.53 27.41 2.18
C SER A 188 13.26 25.93 2.06
N TYR A 189 12.98 25.28 3.21
CA TYR A 189 12.60 23.88 3.24
C TYR A 189 11.13 23.72 2.90
N THR A 190 10.85 22.85 1.94
CA THR A 190 9.50 22.45 1.59
C THR A 190 9.16 21.10 2.24
N HIS A 191 7.88 20.72 2.30
CA HIS A 191 7.44 19.42 2.82
C HIS A 191 6.16 18.95 2.13
N GLY A 192 6.05 17.65 1.86
CA GLY A 192 4.86 17.02 1.30
C GLY A 192 4.46 17.59 -0.06
N ALA A 193 5.04 17.10 -1.17
CA ALA A 193 4.63 17.59 -2.48
C ALA A 193 3.17 17.23 -2.79
N GLY A 194 2.75 16.01 -2.46
CA GLY A 194 1.32 15.67 -2.43
C GLY A 194 0.66 16.33 -1.22
N PHE A 195 0.73 15.67 -0.06
CA PHE A 195 0.05 16.10 1.17
C PHE A 195 1.02 16.42 2.30
N GLN A 196 0.67 17.41 3.12
CA GLN A 196 1.37 17.74 4.36
C GLN A 196 0.37 17.87 5.51
N PHE A 197 0.64 17.15 6.60
CA PHE A 197 -0.12 17.23 7.85
C PHE A 197 0.76 17.73 9.00
N HIS A 198 0.21 18.61 9.83
CA HIS A 198 0.88 19.12 11.03
C HIS A 198 -0.07 19.09 12.21
N ARG A 199 0.28 18.35 13.28
CA ARG A 199 -0.55 18.18 14.49
C ARG A 199 -1.98 17.73 14.20
N CYS A 200 -2.11 16.77 13.28
CA CYS A 200 -3.39 16.21 12.85
C CYS A 200 -3.57 14.78 13.36
N SER A 201 -4.82 14.34 13.39
CA SER A 201 -5.19 12.94 13.43
C SER A 201 -5.64 12.53 12.01
N VAL A 202 -4.93 11.60 11.38
CA VAL A 202 -5.13 11.28 9.97
C VAL A 202 -5.34 9.79 9.78
N LYS A 203 -6.48 9.42 9.22
CA LYS A 203 -6.75 8.07 8.72
C LYS A 203 -6.81 8.09 7.21
N MET A 204 -6.00 7.24 6.56
CA MET A 204 -5.98 7.06 5.11
C MET A 204 -6.23 5.61 4.72
N GLU A 205 -7.06 5.40 3.71
CA GLU A 205 -7.34 4.07 3.16
C GLU A 205 -7.49 4.11 1.63
N ASP A 206 -6.95 3.10 0.93
CA ASP A 206 -7.02 2.96 -0.53
C ASP A 206 -6.51 4.22 -1.27
N MET A 207 -5.26 4.63 -0.99
CA MET A 207 -4.63 5.84 -1.54
C MET A 207 -3.61 5.51 -2.63
N TYR A 208 -3.51 6.38 -3.65
CA TYR A 208 -2.47 6.30 -4.67
C TYR A 208 -1.71 7.63 -4.80
N PHE A 209 -0.45 7.66 -4.36
CA PHE A 209 0.44 8.82 -4.46
C PHE A 209 1.51 8.54 -5.51
N HIS A 210 1.51 9.28 -6.62
CA HIS A 210 2.52 9.07 -7.67
C HIS A 210 2.97 10.37 -8.35
N ASP A 211 4.17 10.32 -8.92
CA ASP A 211 4.79 11.42 -9.66
C ASP A 211 4.88 12.76 -8.90
N ASN A 212 4.69 12.77 -7.57
CA ASN A 212 4.79 14.00 -6.78
C ASN A 212 6.25 14.40 -6.59
N THR A 213 6.55 15.68 -6.80
CA THR A 213 7.93 16.18 -6.85
C THR A 213 8.19 17.31 -5.86
N CYS A 214 9.26 17.15 -5.10
CA CYS A 214 9.74 18.12 -4.14
C CYS A 214 11.24 18.34 -4.24
N ASN A 215 11.68 19.58 -4.36
CA ASN A 215 13.10 19.87 -4.62
C ASN A 215 13.97 20.16 -3.39
N THR A 216 13.37 20.42 -2.22
CA THR A 216 14.08 20.75 -0.96
C THR A 216 13.45 20.10 0.28
N CYS A 217 12.76 18.97 0.16
CA CYS A 217 11.79 18.51 1.14
C CYS A 217 11.98 17.12 1.72
N TYR A 218 11.15 16.90 2.73
CA TYR A 218 10.74 15.57 3.22
C TYR A 218 9.31 15.25 2.75
N GLY A 219 9.10 14.01 2.28
CA GLY A 219 7.79 13.53 1.84
C GLY A 219 7.42 14.01 0.44
N GLY A 220 7.83 13.29 -0.61
CA GLY A 220 7.35 13.54 -1.97
C GLY A 220 5.86 13.29 -2.07
N GLY A 221 5.40 12.09 -1.72
CA GLY A 221 3.98 11.76 -1.65
C GLY A 221 3.28 12.45 -0.47
N VAL A 222 3.70 12.13 0.77
CA VAL A 222 3.10 12.68 2.00
C VAL A 222 4.14 12.91 3.09
N ASN A 223 3.92 13.93 3.91
CA ASN A 223 4.68 14.13 5.14
C ASN A 223 3.77 14.37 6.34
N PHE A 224 4.03 13.66 7.44
CA PHE A 224 3.36 13.79 8.73
C PHE A 224 4.31 14.39 9.75
N ASP A 225 3.88 15.42 10.43
CA ASP A 225 4.65 16.14 11.45
C ASP A 225 3.83 16.31 12.72
N SER A 226 4.22 15.62 13.79
CA SER A 226 3.51 15.62 15.08
C SER A 226 2.06 15.10 14.94
N CYS A 227 1.86 14.01 14.22
CA CYS A 227 0.54 13.48 13.88
C CYS A 227 0.27 12.10 14.47
N SER A 228 -1.00 11.81 14.77
CA SER A 228 -1.54 10.46 14.85
C SER A 228 -1.87 9.99 13.44
N VAL A 229 -1.42 8.78 13.05
CA VAL A 229 -1.48 8.33 11.67
C VAL A 229 -1.92 6.87 11.60
N ASP A 230 -2.93 6.60 10.78
CA ASP A 230 -3.33 5.25 10.41
C ASP A 230 -3.47 5.18 8.88
N VAL A 231 -2.45 4.61 8.21
CA VAL A 231 -2.42 4.43 6.76
C VAL A 231 -2.58 2.95 6.45
N ASN A 232 -3.62 2.63 5.69
CA ASN A 232 -3.90 1.28 5.22
C ASN A 232 -4.13 1.27 3.71
N LYS A 233 -3.53 0.30 3.00
CA LYS A 233 -3.67 0.13 1.54
C LYS A 233 -3.30 1.38 0.73
N ALA A 234 -2.11 1.91 0.95
CA ALA A 234 -1.59 3.00 0.16
C ALA A 234 -0.49 2.53 -0.80
N VAL A 235 -0.49 3.07 -2.01
CA VAL A 235 0.57 2.88 -2.99
C VAL A 235 1.32 4.21 -3.16
N PHE A 236 2.63 4.17 -3.02
CA PHE A 236 3.54 5.28 -3.26
C PHE A 236 4.49 4.92 -4.39
N GLU A 237 4.37 5.59 -5.52
CA GLU A 237 5.08 5.22 -6.74
C GLU A 237 5.66 6.44 -7.47
N ASP A 238 6.89 6.31 -8.01
CA ASP A 238 7.53 7.35 -8.82
C ASP A 238 7.60 8.76 -8.16
N ASN A 239 7.49 8.87 -6.83
CA ASN A 239 7.62 10.16 -6.16
C ASN A 239 9.09 10.55 -6.05
N PHE A 240 9.36 11.86 -6.08
CA PHE A 240 10.71 12.42 -6.00
C PHE A 240 10.83 13.44 -4.86
N ALA A 241 11.89 13.31 -4.04
CA ALA A 241 12.17 14.24 -2.95
C ALA A 241 13.69 14.40 -2.69
N VAL A 242 14.03 15.24 -1.72
CA VAL A 242 15.39 15.24 -1.15
C VAL A 242 15.53 14.10 -0.17
N ASN A 243 14.52 13.88 0.69
CA ASN A 243 14.44 12.75 1.60
C ASN A 243 12.99 12.24 1.65
N ALA A 244 12.80 10.93 1.87
CA ALA A 244 11.48 10.31 2.00
C ALA A 244 10.57 10.57 0.78
N ALA A 245 10.92 10.07 -0.39
CA ALA A 245 10.12 10.36 -1.58
C ALA A 245 8.69 9.82 -1.48
N GLY A 246 8.48 8.64 -0.89
CA GLY A 246 7.13 8.16 -0.60
C GLY A 246 6.52 8.87 0.60
N MET A 247 7.03 8.62 1.81
CA MET A 247 6.43 9.07 3.08
C MET A 247 7.46 9.56 4.09
N GLY A 248 7.28 10.76 4.63
CA GLY A 248 8.01 11.29 5.78
C GLY A 248 7.17 11.23 7.06
N ILE A 249 7.76 10.81 8.20
CA ILE A 249 7.11 10.81 9.51
C ILE A 249 8.06 11.42 10.53
N GLN A 250 7.66 12.52 11.14
CA GLN A 250 8.52 13.29 12.03
C GLN A 250 7.80 13.71 13.32
N ARG A 251 8.55 13.77 14.44
CA ARG A 251 8.09 14.30 15.74
C ARG A 251 6.77 13.72 16.25
N SER A 252 6.55 12.41 16.01
CA SER A 252 5.29 11.72 16.34
C SER A 252 5.47 10.65 17.44
N ASN A 253 6.43 10.81 18.37
CA ASN A 253 6.67 9.84 19.45
C ASN A 253 5.51 9.73 20.45
N ASP A 254 4.76 10.83 20.66
CA ASP A 254 3.62 10.87 21.58
C ASP A 254 2.30 10.48 20.91
N TYR A 255 2.36 10.03 19.65
CA TYR A 255 1.21 9.74 18.81
C TYR A 255 1.22 8.28 18.37
N ASP A 256 0.03 7.72 18.14
CA ASP A 256 -0.13 6.40 17.53
C ASP A 256 0.11 6.51 16.01
N VAL A 257 1.09 5.79 15.50
CA VAL A 257 1.47 5.84 14.09
C VAL A 257 1.53 4.43 13.53
N ARG A 258 0.70 4.15 12.52
CA ARG A 258 0.61 2.85 11.85
C ARG A 258 0.62 3.01 10.33
N VAL A 259 1.33 2.10 9.67
CA VAL A 259 1.29 1.93 8.21
C VAL A 259 1.14 0.45 7.91
N SER A 260 0.12 0.09 7.16
CA SER A 260 -0.18 -1.30 6.87
C SER A 260 -0.57 -1.54 5.41
N ASN A 261 -0.40 -2.78 4.92
CA ASN A 261 -0.82 -3.23 3.59
C ASN A 261 -0.45 -2.29 2.44
N SER A 262 0.71 -1.66 2.51
CA SER A 262 1.09 -0.59 1.58
C SER A 262 2.29 -0.97 0.73
N LEU A 263 2.34 -0.42 -0.47
CA LEU A 263 3.41 -0.61 -1.43
C LEU A 263 4.18 0.71 -1.64
N PHE A 264 5.50 0.65 -1.54
CA PHE A 264 6.40 1.74 -1.92
C PHE A 264 7.30 1.25 -3.05
N ASN A 265 7.14 1.81 -4.23
CA ASN A 265 7.84 1.36 -5.43
C ASN A 265 8.42 2.54 -6.22
N ASN A 266 9.67 2.38 -6.68
CA ASN A 266 10.35 3.31 -7.58
C ASN A 266 10.38 4.78 -7.10
N ASN A 267 10.31 5.03 -5.78
CA ASN A 267 10.45 6.37 -5.22
C ASN A 267 11.94 6.77 -5.18
N ILE A 268 12.27 7.98 -5.60
CA ILE A 268 13.65 8.42 -5.79
C ILE A 268 13.97 9.61 -4.89
N VAL A 269 15.05 9.50 -4.11
CA VAL A 269 15.55 10.62 -3.29
C VAL A 269 16.96 11.06 -3.69
N LYS A 270 17.23 12.35 -3.43
CA LYS A 270 18.58 12.87 -3.58
C LYS A 270 19.52 12.41 -2.46
N HIS A 271 19.04 12.28 -1.21
CA HIS A 271 19.91 12.04 -0.08
C HIS A 271 19.61 10.75 0.69
N TYR A 272 18.39 10.55 1.27
CA TYR A 272 18.11 9.45 2.18
C TYR A 272 16.66 8.97 2.14
N GLY A 273 16.47 7.64 2.25
CA GLY A 273 15.18 7.01 2.46
C GLY A 273 14.24 7.12 1.27
N GLY A 274 14.50 6.36 0.20
CA GLY A 274 13.71 6.39 -1.04
C GLY A 274 12.21 6.19 -0.78
N ALA A 275 11.83 5.13 -0.07
CA ALA A 275 10.45 4.91 0.30
C ALA A 275 10.03 5.78 1.49
N MET A 276 10.77 5.70 2.62
CA MET A 276 10.38 6.36 3.88
C MET A 276 11.58 6.97 4.62
N ALA A 277 11.33 8.08 5.33
CA ALA A 277 12.25 8.55 6.36
C ALA A 277 11.49 8.87 7.65
N MET A 278 12.10 8.52 8.79
CA MET A 278 11.48 8.60 10.11
C MET A 278 12.42 9.28 11.11
N ALA A 279 11.89 10.27 11.84
CA ALA A 279 12.62 11.00 12.86
C ALA A 279 11.76 11.25 14.10
N THR A 280 12.28 10.98 15.29
CA THR A 280 11.58 11.23 16.55
C THR A 280 10.16 10.61 16.51
N THR A 281 10.09 9.32 16.16
CA THR A 281 8.82 8.59 16.02
C THR A 281 9.03 7.10 16.22
N SER A 282 7.97 6.40 16.65
CA SER A 282 8.00 4.96 16.95
C SER A 282 6.83 4.24 16.26
N PRO A 283 6.77 4.26 14.92
CA PRO A 283 5.64 3.70 14.19
C PRO A 283 5.65 2.18 14.16
N LEU A 284 4.45 1.61 14.03
CA LEU A 284 4.26 0.22 13.64
C LEU A 284 4.05 0.14 12.13
N ILE A 285 4.94 -0.60 11.46
CA ILE A 285 4.90 -0.86 10.03
C ILE A 285 4.64 -2.35 9.81
N GLN A 286 3.51 -2.69 9.23
CA GLN A 286 3.15 -4.11 9.07
C GLN A 286 2.61 -4.44 7.69
N ASN A 287 2.98 -5.62 7.16
CA ASN A 287 2.54 -6.08 5.85
C ASN A 287 2.80 -5.03 4.75
N VAL A 288 4.00 -4.45 4.74
CA VAL A 288 4.43 -3.44 3.76
C VAL A 288 5.47 -4.04 2.84
N THR A 289 5.36 -3.73 1.55
CA THR A 289 6.40 -4.03 0.55
C THR A 289 7.09 -2.73 0.13
N MET A 290 8.41 -2.69 0.24
CA MET A 290 9.26 -1.61 -0.25
C MET A 290 10.20 -2.17 -1.30
N ALA A 291 9.96 -1.82 -2.57
CA ALA A 291 10.71 -2.42 -3.67
C ALA A 291 11.15 -1.37 -4.69
N ASN A 292 12.35 -1.56 -5.27
CA ASN A 292 12.91 -0.71 -6.33
C ASN A 292 12.99 0.78 -5.98
N ASN A 293 13.01 1.17 -4.71
CA ASN A 293 13.21 2.57 -4.33
C ASN A 293 14.69 2.92 -4.42
N TYR A 294 15.00 4.18 -4.72
CA TYR A 294 16.35 4.57 -5.09
C TYR A 294 16.84 5.83 -4.38
N CYS A 295 18.06 5.76 -3.84
CA CYS A 295 18.75 6.90 -3.25
C CYS A 295 19.97 7.29 -4.11
N VAL A 296 19.99 8.53 -4.61
CA VAL A 296 21.12 9.03 -5.42
C VAL A 296 22.34 9.35 -4.55
N GLY A 297 22.13 9.75 -3.29
CA GLY A 297 23.15 10.37 -2.45
C GLY A 297 23.80 9.45 -1.41
N ALA A 298 23.30 9.44 -0.18
CA ALA A 298 24.09 8.98 0.96
C ALA A 298 23.67 7.64 1.59
N GLY A 299 22.60 6.99 1.12
CA GLY A 299 22.24 5.64 1.55
C GLY A 299 20.79 5.44 1.98
N GLY A 300 20.39 4.17 2.11
CA GLY A 300 19.03 3.76 2.43
C GLY A 300 18.06 3.93 1.27
N GLY A 301 18.19 3.13 0.21
CA GLY A 301 17.26 3.13 -0.93
C GLY A 301 15.82 2.95 -0.48
N ALA A 302 15.56 2.07 0.49
CA ALA A 302 14.25 1.95 1.11
C ALA A 302 14.03 3.02 2.19
N MET A 303 14.87 3.05 3.24
CA MET A 303 14.52 3.81 4.46
C MET A 303 15.69 4.51 5.12
N GLN A 304 15.35 5.60 5.85
CA GLN A 304 16.25 6.26 6.80
C GLN A 304 15.58 6.40 8.18
N PHE A 305 16.37 6.13 9.24
CA PHE A 305 16.00 6.39 10.64
C PHE A 305 17.01 7.34 11.28
N TYR A 306 16.52 8.38 11.95
CA TYR A 306 17.38 9.37 12.64
C TYR A 306 16.64 10.03 13.80
N ASP A 307 17.37 10.79 14.64
CA ASP A 307 16.82 11.55 15.77
C ASP A 307 15.90 10.70 16.67
N GLY A 308 16.38 9.53 17.10
CA GLY A 308 15.67 8.68 18.05
C GLY A 308 14.48 7.89 17.50
N ALA A 309 14.42 7.67 16.19
CA ALA A 309 13.38 6.83 15.58
C ALA A 309 13.48 5.37 16.04
N LYS A 310 12.36 4.78 16.45
CA LYS A 310 12.26 3.39 16.95
C LYS A 310 11.10 2.64 16.28
N PRO A 311 11.11 2.49 14.96
CA PRO A 311 10.05 1.79 14.26
C PRO A 311 10.09 0.29 14.53
N VAL A 312 8.89 -0.33 14.52
CA VAL A 312 8.71 -1.78 14.58
C VAL A 312 8.17 -2.28 13.25
N PHE A 313 8.90 -3.16 12.58
CA PHE A 313 8.51 -3.79 11.33
C PHE A 313 8.02 -5.21 11.58
N LYS A 314 6.85 -5.55 11.01
CA LYS A 314 6.30 -6.91 11.06
C LYS A 314 5.75 -7.32 9.70
N ASN A 315 6.06 -8.55 9.28
CA ASN A 315 5.57 -9.13 8.03
C ASN A 315 5.87 -8.26 6.79
N CYS A 316 7.04 -7.64 6.71
CA CYS A 316 7.40 -6.74 5.61
C CYS A 316 8.33 -7.41 4.59
N ILE A 317 8.37 -6.86 3.38
CA ILE A 317 9.37 -7.20 2.34
C ILE A 317 10.10 -5.91 1.94
N ILE A 318 11.43 -5.93 2.03
CA ILE A 318 12.34 -4.84 1.68
C ILE A 318 13.34 -5.42 0.69
N TRP A 319 13.15 -5.15 -0.61
CA TRP A 319 13.87 -5.86 -1.67
C TRP A 319 14.08 -5.01 -2.94
N GLY A 320 15.25 -5.11 -3.56
CA GLY A 320 15.56 -4.43 -4.81
C GLY A 320 15.70 -2.91 -4.66
N ASN A 321 15.81 -2.41 -3.43
CA ASN A 321 16.08 -1.00 -3.21
C ASN A 321 17.58 -0.75 -3.33
N ASP A 322 17.98 0.38 -3.90
CA ASP A 322 19.37 0.61 -4.25
C ASP A 322 19.84 2.02 -3.87
N TRP A 323 21.15 2.16 -3.82
CA TRP A 323 21.84 3.40 -3.52
C TRP A 323 23.03 3.59 -4.44
N TYR A 324 23.11 4.75 -5.07
CA TYR A 324 24.21 5.13 -5.95
C TYR A 324 25.03 6.27 -5.31
N GLY A 325 25.93 5.93 -4.39
CA GLY A 325 26.89 6.88 -3.84
C GLY A 325 28.17 6.91 -4.67
N GLU A 326 28.72 8.10 -4.95
CA GLU A 326 30.06 8.27 -5.55
C GLU A 326 31.20 7.75 -4.64
N HIS A 327 30.89 7.24 -3.47
CA HIS A 327 31.87 6.74 -2.52
C HIS A 327 31.97 5.22 -2.59
N ASN A 328 32.90 4.73 -3.36
CA ASN A 328 33.36 3.34 -3.54
C ASN A 328 33.74 2.58 -2.25
N SER A 329 33.27 2.95 -1.07
CA SER A 329 33.71 2.38 0.19
C SER A 329 32.63 1.96 1.20
N ILE A 330 31.34 2.12 0.88
CA ILE A 330 30.27 1.65 1.79
C ILE A 330 29.45 0.61 1.05
N THR A 331 29.85 -0.64 1.17
CA THR A 331 29.12 -1.80 0.66
C THR A 331 27.95 -2.20 1.58
N ASP A 332 27.73 -1.47 2.69
CA ASP A 332 26.75 -1.76 3.72
C ASP A 332 25.67 -0.67 3.70
N GLY A 333 24.40 -1.04 3.60
CA GLY A 333 23.28 -0.11 3.80
C GLY A 333 22.51 0.32 2.55
N SER A 334 22.49 -0.49 1.50
CA SER A 334 21.66 -0.22 0.32
C SER A 334 20.18 -0.14 0.66
N GLN A 335 19.71 -0.99 1.56
CA GLN A 335 18.30 -1.05 1.93
C GLN A 335 17.93 0.00 2.98
N ILE A 336 18.66 0.09 4.08
CA ILE A 336 18.28 0.89 5.24
C ILE A 336 19.49 1.67 5.78
N PHE A 337 19.25 2.93 6.16
CA PHE A 337 20.24 3.80 6.78
C PHE A 337 19.79 4.23 8.18
N VAL A 338 20.50 3.80 9.23
CA VAL A 338 20.25 4.18 10.62
C VAL A 338 21.29 5.19 11.06
N TRP A 339 20.86 6.42 11.38
CA TRP A 339 21.73 7.52 11.78
C TRP A 339 21.53 7.88 13.26
N GLY A 340 22.43 7.42 14.10
CA GLY A 340 22.47 7.80 15.52
C GLY A 340 22.17 6.67 16.48
N ALA A 341 22.87 6.72 17.63
CA ALA A 341 22.82 5.70 18.68
C ALA A 341 21.52 5.71 19.51
N ASP A 342 20.68 6.68 19.33
CA ASP A 342 19.36 6.82 19.93
C ASP A 342 18.24 6.16 19.12
N CYS A 343 18.53 5.79 17.87
CA CYS A 343 17.63 4.98 17.05
C CYS A 343 17.66 3.51 17.50
N ALA A 344 16.51 2.83 17.41
CA ALA A 344 16.40 1.44 17.82
C ALA A 344 15.32 0.71 17.02
N PRO A 345 15.49 0.53 15.68
CA PRO A 345 14.50 -0.20 14.89
C PRO A 345 14.45 -1.68 15.24
N GLU A 346 13.27 -2.27 15.12
CA GLU A 346 13.00 -3.69 15.38
C GLU A 346 12.38 -4.36 14.14
N PHE A 347 12.86 -5.55 13.80
CA PHE A 347 12.39 -6.32 12.64
C PHE A 347 11.96 -7.72 13.05
N TYR A 348 10.71 -8.07 12.74
CA TYR A 348 10.11 -9.38 12.98
C TYR A 348 9.44 -9.90 11.70
N ASN A 349 9.60 -11.18 11.40
CA ASN A 349 8.98 -11.80 10.22
C ASN A 349 9.10 -10.91 8.97
N THR A 350 10.29 -10.36 8.72
CA THR A 350 10.53 -9.40 7.64
C THR A 350 11.61 -9.96 6.72
N LEU A 351 11.41 -9.80 5.41
CA LEU A 351 12.38 -10.17 4.40
C LEU A 351 13.16 -8.94 4.00
N ILE A 352 14.49 -8.97 4.18
CA ILE A 352 15.40 -7.89 3.80
C ILE A 352 16.48 -8.45 2.88
N GLU A 353 16.63 -7.87 1.69
CA GLU A 353 17.70 -8.25 0.76
C GLU A 353 19.07 -8.07 1.41
N GLY A 354 19.92 -9.10 1.32
CA GLY A 354 21.24 -9.12 1.93
C GLY A 354 21.26 -9.09 3.46
N GLY A 355 20.09 -9.03 4.10
CA GLY A 355 19.91 -9.12 5.54
C GLY A 355 20.48 -7.93 6.31
N ILE A 356 20.94 -8.20 7.54
CA ILE A 356 21.45 -7.16 8.46
C ILE A 356 22.67 -6.40 7.90
N LYS A 357 23.38 -6.96 6.94
CA LYS A 357 24.54 -6.31 6.32
C LYS A 357 24.16 -5.14 5.43
N GLU A 358 22.96 -5.18 4.87
CA GLU A 358 22.40 -4.10 4.04
C GLU A 358 21.68 -3.02 4.88
N ILE A 359 21.93 -3.02 6.20
CA ILE A 359 21.52 -1.98 7.13
C ILE A 359 22.77 -1.21 7.59
N HIS A 360 22.97 0.02 7.09
CA HIS A 360 23.99 0.91 7.64
C HIS A 360 23.61 1.32 9.05
N GLY A 361 24.56 1.27 9.99
CA GLY A 361 24.25 1.51 11.40
C GLY A 361 23.56 0.32 12.07
N ASN A 362 23.78 -0.91 11.57
CA ASN A 362 23.17 -2.14 12.08
C ASN A 362 23.45 -2.41 13.57
N GLN A 363 24.51 -1.82 14.15
CA GLN A 363 24.78 -1.88 15.59
C GLN A 363 23.72 -1.18 16.45
N TYR A 364 22.85 -0.37 15.84
CA TYR A 364 21.74 0.33 16.51
C TYR A 364 20.40 -0.40 16.35
N VAL A 365 20.36 -1.48 15.57
CA VAL A 365 19.15 -2.32 15.44
C VAL A 365 18.87 -3.01 16.76
N ALA A 366 17.71 -2.75 17.36
CA ALA A 366 17.35 -3.30 18.68
C ALA A 366 16.99 -4.78 18.60
N VAL A 367 16.25 -5.18 17.57
CA VAL A 367 15.83 -6.57 17.33
C VAL A 367 15.95 -6.91 15.85
N TYR A 368 16.64 -8.00 15.57
CA TYR A 368 16.68 -8.68 14.29
C TYR A 368 16.36 -10.15 14.55
N ASP A 369 15.08 -10.52 14.47
CA ASP A 369 14.62 -11.85 14.89
C ASP A 369 15.00 -12.92 13.86
N TYR A 370 16.23 -13.39 13.92
CA TYR A 370 16.86 -14.30 12.98
C TYR A 370 16.04 -15.53 12.58
N PRO A 371 15.33 -16.22 13.49
CA PRO A 371 14.54 -17.39 13.07
C PRO A 371 13.36 -17.06 12.15
N THR A 372 12.88 -15.81 12.18
CA THR A 372 11.73 -15.35 11.40
C THR A 372 12.12 -14.45 10.23
N MET A 373 13.37 -13.96 10.20
CA MET A 373 13.89 -13.12 9.12
C MET A 373 14.31 -13.94 7.92
N LEU A 374 14.07 -13.42 6.72
CA LEU A 374 14.47 -14.03 5.47
C LEU A 374 15.40 -13.10 4.68
N GLU A 375 16.41 -13.71 4.05
CA GLU A 375 17.39 -13.02 3.20
C GLU A 375 17.36 -13.60 1.76
N ILE A 376 16.26 -14.20 1.36
CA ILE A 376 16.08 -14.96 0.12
C ILE A 376 15.14 -14.19 -0.78
N ASP A 377 15.40 -14.20 -2.11
CA ASP A 377 14.54 -13.55 -3.11
C ASP A 377 13.06 -13.85 -2.87
N PRO A 378 12.22 -12.83 -2.69
CA PRO A 378 10.79 -12.98 -2.48
C PRO A 378 10.05 -13.57 -3.66
N LEU A 379 10.67 -13.70 -4.83
CA LEU A 379 10.10 -14.20 -6.07
C LEU A 379 8.81 -13.43 -6.44
N PHE A 380 8.93 -12.15 -6.65
CA PHE A 380 7.85 -11.33 -7.20
C PHE A 380 7.49 -11.80 -8.62
N ILE A 381 6.22 -11.67 -9.02
CA ILE A 381 5.75 -12.15 -10.33
C ILE A 381 6.46 -11.41 -11.47
N ASP A 382 6.49 -10.07 -11.44
CA ASP A 382 7.14 -9.26 -12.48
C ASP A 382 7.43 -7.84 -11.95
N THR A 383 8.65 -7.59 -11.52
CA THR A 383 9.06 -6.28 -10.98
C THR A 383 9.13 -5.19 -12.05
N VAL A 384 9.35 -5.56 -13.33
CA VAL A 384 9.40 -4.61 -14.45
C VAL A 384 7.99 -4.12 -14.77
N ALA A 385 7.00 -5.03 -14.75
CA ALA A 385 5.59 -4.67 -14.90
C ALA A 385 4.96 -4.17 -13.58
N ARG A 386 5.77 -3.93 -12.53
CA ARG A 386 5.32 -3.45 -11.21
C ARG A 386 4.34 -4.38 -10.51
N ASN A 387 4.40 -5.67 -10.83
CA ASN A 387 3.61 -6.70 -10.16
C ASN A 387 4.42 -7.35 -9.04
N PHE A 388 4.25 -6.85 -7.81
CA PHE A 388 4.93 -7.32 -6.60
C PHE A 388 4.14 -8.40 -5.84
N GLN A 389 3.14 -9.02 -6.47
CA GLN A 389 2.52 -10.22 -5.95
C GLN A 389 3.53 -11.38 -5.94
N LEU A 390 3.34 -12.34 -5.05
CA LEU A 390 4.27 -13.45 -4.84
C LEU A 390 3.99 -14.59 -5.83
N GLN A 391 5.05 -15.15 -6.43
CA GLN A 391 4.96 -16.41 -7.18
C GLN A 391 4.63 -17.57 -6.23
N GLU A 392 4.03 -18.66 -6.75
CA GLU A 392 3.60 -19.83 -5.95
C GLU A 392 4.70 -20.47 -5.08
N ASP A 393 5.95 -20.36 -5.49
CA ASP A 393 7.11 -20.91 -4.78
C ASP A 393 7.81 -19.88 -3.88
N SER A 394 7.25 -18.69 -3.70
CA SER A 394 7.85 -17.63 -2.91
C SER A 394 8.13 -18.07 -1.46
N PRO A 395 9.34 -17.76 -0.94
CA PRO A 395 9.67 -18.04 0.46
C PRO A 395 8.88 -17.15 1.44
N ALA A 396 8.30 -16.04 0.99
CA ALA A 396 7.52 -15.10 1.81
C ALA A 396 6.10 -15.60 2.10
N ILE A 397 5.60 -16.61 1.36
CA ILE A 397 4.26 -17.17 1.54
C ILE A 397 4.14 -17.89 2.89
N ASN A 398 3.11 -17.55 3.67
CA ASN A 398 2.79 -18.14 4.98
C ASN A 398 3.95 -18.01 6.00
N ARG A 399 4.75 -16.96 5.94
CA ARG A 399 5.89 -16.70 6.82
C ARG A 399 5.70 -15.50 7.74
N GLY A 400 4.65 -14.74 7.53
CA GLY A 400 4.24 -13.69 8.45
C GLY A 400 3.73 -14.27 9.78
N THR A 401 3.70 -13.43 10.80
CA THR A 401 3.09 -13.77 12.10
C THR A 401 1.64 -13.31 12.14
N ILE A 402 0.78 -14.16 12.70
CA ILE A 402 -0.60 -13.82 13.04
C ILE A 402 -0.71 -13.25 14.46
N ASP A 403 0.39 -13.18 15.19
CA ASP A 403 0.38 -12.55 16.53
C ASP A 403 0.01 -11.08 16.41
N THR A 404 -1.26 -10.83 16.67
CA THR A 404 -1.87 -9.50 16.64
C THR A 404 -1.86 -8.82 18.01
N THR A 405 -1.13 -9.35 18.99
CA THR A 405 -1.04 -8.76 20.33
C THR A 405 -0.56 -7.30 20.22
N GLY A 406 -1.45 -6.36 20.50
CA GLY A 406 -1.21 -4.93 20.29
C GLY A 406 -1.30 -4.45 18.84
N LEU A 407 -1.69 -5.31 17.89
CA LEU A 407 -1.83 -5.01 16.48
C LEU A 407 -3.26 -5.26 16.03
N MET A 408 -3.88 -4.30 15.37
CA MET A 408 -5.07 -4.58 14.57
C MET A 408 -4.59 -5.02 13.17
N MET A 409 -4.57 -6.34 12.94
CA MET A 409 -4.30 -6.88 11.60
C MET A 409 -5.46 -6.45 10.69
N PRO A 410 -5.20 -5.76 9.58
CA PRO A 410 -6.25 -5.45 8.62
C PRO A 410 -6.94 -6.71 8.10
N ALA A 411 -8.22 -6.61 7.80
CA ALA A 411 -9.02 -7.77 7.36
C ALA A 411 -8.61 -8.27 5.97
N THR A 412 -8.13 -7.36 5.13
CA THR A 412 -7.77 -7.66 3.73
C THR A 412 -6.38 -7.10 3.39
N ASP A 413 -5.77 -7.66 2.35
CA ASP A 413 -4.52 -7.20 1.75
C ASP A 413 -4.73 -5.95 0.86
N LEU A 414 -3.68 -5.50 0.17
CA LEU A 414 -3.74 -4.35 -0.74
C LEU A 414 -4.74 -4.54 -1.90
N LEU A 415 -4.99 -5.76 -2.34
CA LEU A 415 -5.95 -6.09 -3.40
C LEU A 415 -7.35 -6.47 -2.89
N GLY A 416 -7.57 -6.43 -1.57
CA GLY A 416 -8.85 -6.81 -0.97
C GLY A 416 -9.03 -8.30 -0.71
N ASN A 417 -7.99 -9.14 -0.90
CA ASN A 417 -8.04 -10.54 -0.51
C ASN A 417 -7.99 -10.68 1.02
N PRO A 418 -8.61 -11.73 1.61
CA PRO A 418 -8.50 -11.95 3.05
C PRO A 418 -7.04 -12.03 3.50
N ARG A 419 -6.67 -11.24 4.53
CA ARG A 419 -5.28 -11.19 5.05
C ARG A 419 -4.88 -12.47 5.79
N ILE A 420 -5.80 -13.17 6.39
CA ILE A 420 -5.53 -14.43 7.09
C ILE A 420 -6.16 -15.58 6.30
N ILE A 421 -5.33 -16.49 5.79
CA ILE A 421 -5.76 -17.69 5.07
C ILE A 421 -5.19 -18.91 5.80
N ASP A 422 -6.08 -19.84 6.25
CA ASP A 422 -5.69 -21.07 6.99
C ASP A 422 -4.79 -20.78 8.21
N ASP A 423 -5.14 -19.77 9.01
CA ASP A 423 -4.38 -19.28 10.18
C ASP A 423 -2.95 -18.86 9.85
N ARG A 424 -2.72 -18.32 8.65
CA ARG A 424 -1.41 -17.87 8.17
C ARG A 424 -1.51 -16.54 7.45
N VAL A 425 -0.36 -15.85 7.36
CA VAL A 425 -0.20 -14.54 6.73
C VAL A 425 1.05 -14.58 5.87
N ASP A 426 1.00 -13.99 4.70
CA ASP A 426 2.17 -13.76 3.87
C ASP A 426 2.97 -12.54 4.36
N MET A 427 4.25 -12.49 4.05
CA MET A 427 5.01 -11.25 4.19
C MET A 427 4.69 -10.31 3.03
N GLY A 428 4.71 -9.00 3.29
CA GLY A 428 4.43 -7.97 2.30
C GLY A 428 2.95 -7.59 2.21
N CYS A 429 2.64 -6.71 1.25
CA CYS A 429 1.32 -6.10 1.12
C CYS A 429 0.28 -6.97 0.38
N TYR A 430 0.67 -8.11 -0.18
CA TYR A 430 -0.21 -9.01 -0.91
C TYR A 430 -0.32 -10.37 -0.24
N GLU A 431 -1.51 -10.98 -0.27
CA GLU A 431 -1.75 -12.36 0.09
C GLU A 431 -1.83 -13.23 -1.16
N SER A 432 -1.14 -14.34 -1.12
CA SER A 432 -1.22 -15.36 -2.15
C SER A 432 -2.46 -16.24 -1.94
N SER A 433 -3.25 -16.45 -2.99
CA SER A 433 -4.39 -17.39 -2.97
C SER A 433 -3.96 -18.86 -2.93
N VAL A 434 -2.67 -19.14 -2.79
CA VAL A 434 -2.14 -20.51 -2.68
C VAL A 434 -2.59 -21.10 -1.35
N THR A 435 -3.78 -21.68 -1.35
CA THR A 435 -4.23 -22.54 -0.25
C THR A 435 -3.22 -23.67 -0.06
N TYR A 436 -2.96 -24.02 1.18
CA TYR A 436 -1.93 -25.00 1.60
C TYR A 436 -2.27 -26.46 1.21
N LEU A 437 -2.93 -26.69 0.09
CA LEU A 437 -2.70 -27.89 -0.70
C LEU A 437 -1.37 -27.68 -1.43
N LYS A 438 -0.31 -27.40 -0.65
CA LYS A 438 1.03 -27.40 -1.18
C LYS A 438 1.18 -28.70 -1.94
N LYS A 439 1.32 -28.61 -3.27
CA LYS A 439 2.13 -29.56 -3.99
C LYS A 439 3.29 -29.87 -3.04
N ILE A 440 3.23 -31.02 -2.36
CA ILE A 440 4.43 -31.58 -1.79
C ILE A 440 5.33 -31.67 -3.00
N LYS A 441 6.21 -30.67 -3.22
CA LYS A 441 7.32 -30.83 -4.13
C LYS A 441 7.86 -32.18 -3.72
N SER A 442 7.74 -33.15 -4.59
CA SER A 442 8.33 -34.45 -4.39
C SER A 442 9.81 -34.18 -4.12
N GLN A 443 10.21 -34.05 -2.85
CA GLN A 443 11.57 -34.32 -2.49
C GLN A 443 11.82 -35.67 -3.11
N ASP A 444 12.58 -35.72 -4.21
CA ASP A 444 12.95 -36.92 -4.93
C ASP A 444 12.09 -38.15 -4.55
N ASN A 445 10.79 -38.07 -4.91
CA ASN A 445 9.88 -39.17 -4.67
C ASN A 445 10.19 -40.20 -5.75
N ASN A 446 11.27 -40.94 -5.53
CA ASN A 446 11.60 -42.12 -6.33
C ASN A 446 10.61 -43.29 -6.09
N LEU A 447 9.39 -42.97 -5.51
CA LEU A 447 8.33 -43.94 -5.40
C LEU A 447 7.45 -43.91 -6.66
N LYS A 448 7.60 -44.92 -7.50
CA LYS A 448 6.82 -45.07 -8.73
C LYS A 448 5.84 -46.23 -8.56
N ILE A 449 4.60 -46.01 -9.00
CA ILE A 449 3.56 -47.04 -8.99
C ILE A 449 3.05 -47.21 -10.41
N PHE A 450 3.13 -48.43 -10.91
CA PHE A 450 2.72 -48.75 -12.28
C PHE A 450 2.16 -50.15 -12.38
N PRO A 451 1.03 -50.34 -13.10
CA PRO A 451 0.10 -49.29 -13.55
C PRO A 451 -0.63 -48.57 -12.39
N ASN A 452 -1.07 -47.35 -12.65
CA ASN A 452 -1.94 -46.57 -11.80
C ASN A 452 -2.99 -45.90 -12.71
N PRO A 453 -4.28 -46.24 -12.67
CA PRO A 453 -5.00 -46.93 -11.59
C PRO A 453 -4.51 -48.33 -11.25
N LEU A 454 -4.72 -48.70 -9.97
CA LEU A 454 -4.23 -49.95 -9.40
C LEU A 454 -4.91 -51.18 -10.04
N THR A 455 -4.12 -52.21 -10.40
CA THR A 455 -4.59 -53.49 -10.89
C THR A 455 -3.89 -54.60 -10.11
N SER A 456 -4.29 -55.86 -10.33
CA SER A 456 -3.62 -57.04 -9.73
C SER A 456 -2.14 -57.15 -10.12
N ASN A 457 -1.72 -56.47 -11.18
CA ASN A 457 -0.34 -56.49 -11.68
C ASN A 457 0.46 -55.22 -11.31
N SER A 458 -0.12 -54.31 -10.50
CA SER A 458 0.57 -53.10 -10.10
C SER A 458 1.74 -53.38 -9.18
N VAL A 459 2.83 -52.67 -9.43
CA VAL A 459 4.05 -52.71 -8.62
C VAL A 459 4.40 -51.34 -8.09
N CYS A 460 5.00 -51.32 -6.93
CA CYS A 460 5.59 -50.13 -6.30
C CYS A 460 7.10 -50.26 -6.41
N SER A 461 7.76 -49.31 -7.09
CA SER A 461 9.21 -49.24 -7.26
C SER A 461 9.78 -48.04 -6.54
N PHE A 462 10.85 -48.24 -5.77
CA PHE A 462 11.55 -47.17 -5.03
C PHE A 462 13.03 -47.48 -4.85
N GLU A 463 13.82 -46.44 -4.60
CA GLU A 463 15.26 -46.57 -4.36
C GLU A 463 15.58 -46.53 -2.85
N ASN A 464 16.25 -47.53 -2.36
CA ASN A 464 16.76 -47.63 -1.00
C ASN A 464 18.25 -47.29 -0.99
N LYS A 465 18.66 -46.24 -0.27
CA LYS A 465 20.05 -45.79 -0.26
C LYS A 465 20.99 -46.76 0.45
N THR A 466 20.47 -47.45 1.48
CA THR A 466 21.18 -48.45 2.27
C THR A 466 20.23 -49.60 2.58
N ALA A 467 20.76 -50.80 2.83
CA ALA A 467 19.93 -51.92 3.31
C ALA A 467 19.25 -51.53 4.62
N SER A 468 17.93 -51.55 4.67
CA SER A 468 17.15 -51.08 5.82
C SER A 468 15.79 -51.80 5.94
N GLN A 469 15.25 -51.81 7.15
CA GLN A 469 13.88 -52.23 7.42
C GLN A 469 12.91 -51.33 6.65
N VAL A 470 11.96 -51.95 5.95
CA VAL A 470 11.00 -51.27 5.09
C VAL A 470 9.59 -51.67 5.47
N THR A 471 8.71 -50.67 5.66
CA THR A 471 7.28 -50.86 5.93
C THR A 471 6.45 -50.15 4.86
N LEU A 472 5.50 -50.88 4.28
CA LEU A 472 4.49 -50.33 3.36
C LEU A 472 3.20 -50.04 4.14
N LYS A 473 2.66 -48.83 3.99
CA LYS A 473 1.38 -48.42 4.57
C LYS A 473 0.47 -47.83 3.51
N VAL A 474 -0.84 -48.08 3.63
CA VAL A 474 -1.86 -47.46 2.79
C VAL A 474 -2.90 -46.77 3.67
N SER A 475 -3.27 -45.55 3.32
CA SER A 475 -4.31 -44.79 4.00
C SER A 475 -5.35 -44.24 3.03
N ASP A 476 -6.53 -43.95 3.51
CA ASP A 476 -7.56 -43.21 2.79
C ASP A 476 -7.25 -41.70 2.74
N ILE A 477 -8.14 -40.93 2.09
CA ILE A 477 -8.03 -39.48 1.98
C ILE A 477 -8.17 -38.73 3.30
N LYS A 478 -8.70 -39.40 4.35
CA LYS A 478 -8.83 -38.84 5.70
C LYS A 478 -7.65 -39.18 6.61
N GLY A 479 -6.66 -39.94 6.07
CA GLY A 479 -5.51 -40.40 6.82
C GLY A 479 -5.73 -41.67 7.64
N ALA A 480 -6.92 -42.32 7.56
CA ALA A 480 -7.16 -43.60 8.23
C ALA A 480 -6.33 -44.71 7.58
N GLN A 481 -5.53 -45.42 8.39
CA GLN A 481 -4.68 -46.49 7.93
C GLN A 481 -5.52 -47.73 7.60
N LEU A 482 -5.46 -48.16 6.35
CA LEU A 482 -6.22 -49.30 5.81
C LEU A 482 -5.40 -50.57 5.68
N PHE A 483 -4.11 -50.44 5.46
CA PHE A 483 -3.20 -51.56 5.24
C PHE A 483 -1.81 -51.24 5.75
N VAL A 484 -1.15 -52.25 6.37
CA VAL A 484 0.27 -52.16 6.77
C VAL A 484 0.92 -53.51 6.48
N LYS A 485 2.10 -53.46 5.90
CA LYS A 485 2.91 -54.64 5.66
C LYS A 485 4.38 -54.37 5.97
N ASP A 486 4.94 -55.15 6.86
CA ASP A 486 6.38 -55.18 7.09
C ASP A 486 7.03 -56.01 5.99
N LEU A 487 7.95 -55.42 5.25
CA LEU A 487 8.66 -56.04 4.12
C LEU A 487 10.02 -56.60 4.52
N GLY A 488 10.40 -56.44 5.79
CA GLY A 488 11.70 -56.84 6.29
C GLY A 488 12.85 -55.93 5.86
N ILE A 489 14.06 -56.44 5.92
CA ILE A 489 15.25 -55.72 5.46
C ILE A 489 15.39 -55.89 3.95
N LEU A 490 15.24 -54.79 3.22
CA LEU A 490 15.46 -54.74 1.78
C LEU A 490 16.86 -54.17 1.44
N PRO A 491 17.50 -54.66 0.36
CA PRO A 491 18.85 -54.23 -0.01
C PRO A 491 18.89 -52.78 -0.50
N ALA A 492 20.10 -52.23 -0.56
CA ALA A 492 20.36 -50.97 -1.25
C ALA A 492 20.11 -51.08 -2.75
N GLY A 493 19.63 -50.02 -3.40
CA GLY A 493 19.27 -49.98 -4.82
C GLY A 493 17.77 -49.99 -5.06
N THR A 494 17.37 -50.22 -6.30
CA THR A 494 15.96 -50.22 -6.70
C THR A 494 15.27 -51.51 -6.22
N ASN A 495 14.16 -51.34 -5.49
CA ASN A 495 13.31 -52.39 -4.99
C ASN A 495 11.91 -52.30 -5.61
N GLU A 496 11.34 -53.44 -5.99
CA GLU A 496 9.99 -53.56 -6.55
C GLU A 496 9.11 -54.44 -5.67
N ILE A 497 7.91 -53.99 -5.34
CA ILE A 497 6.98 -54.66 -4.47
C ILE A 497 5.65 -54.80 -5.19
N SER A 498 5.11 -56.00 -5.26
CA SER A 498 3.77 -56.25 -5.79
C SER A 498 2.72 -55.66 -4.89
N LEU A 499 1.76 -54.96 -5.49
CA LEU A 499 0.60 -54.37 -4.82
C LEU A 499 -0.67 -55.19 -5.01
N SER A 500 -0.59 -56.41 -5.51
CA SER A 500 -1.74 -57.28 -5.79
C SER A 500 -2.64 -57.52 -4.58
N GLU A 501 -2.10 -57.56 -3.35
CA GLU A 501 -2.85 -57.74 -2.13
C GLU A 501 -3.80 -56.57 -1.85
N LEU A 502 -3.48 -55.38 -2.32
CA LEU A 502 -4.27 -54.18 -2.10
C LEU A 502 -5.64 -54.22 -2.80
N THR A 503 -5.74 -54.96 -3.91
CA THR A 503 -6.99 -55.12 -4.67
C THR A 503 -8.08 -55.85 -3.85
N ASN A 504 -7.68 -56.58 -2.82
CA ASN A 504 -8.63 -57.26 -1.89
C ASN A 504 -9.03 -56.37 -0.69
N VAL A 505 -8.32 -55.29 -0.45
CA VAL A 505 -8.49 -54.41 0.73
C VAL A 505 -9.13 -53.09 0.36
N LEU A 506 -8.81 -52.55 -0.81
CA LEU A 506 -9.28 -51.26 -1.24
C LEU A 506 -10.59 -51.35 -2.01
N LYS A 507 -11.35 -50.25 -2.05
CA LYS A 507 -12.62 -50.11 -2.79
C LYS A 507 -12.39 -49.40 -4.11
N ASN A 508 -12.99 -49.88 -5.18
CA ASN A 508 -12.90 -49.29 -6.53
C ASN A 508 -13.45 -47.83 -6.55
N ASN A 509 -12.92 -47.05 -7.47
CA ASN A 509 -13.27 -45.65 -7.71
C ASN A 509 -12.92 -44.71 -6.55
N ASN A 510 -11.88 -44.98 -5.81
CA ASN A 510 -11.39 -44.17 -4.72
C ASN A 510 -9.91 -43.79 -4.88
N ILE A 511 -9.52 -42.79 -4.14
CA ILE A 511 -8.13 -42.32 -4.03
C ILE A 511 -7.56 -42.77 -2.70
N TYR A 512 -6.33 -43.26 -2.71
CA TYR A 512 -5.59 -43.70 -1.54
C TYR A 512 -4.17 -43.14 -1.57
N PHE A 513 -3.50 -43.12 -0.43
CA PHE A 513 -2.10 -42.78 -0.30
C PHE A 513 -1.30 -44.01 0.14
N ILE A 514 -0.26 -44.34 -0.61
CA ILE A 514 0.72 -45.36 -0.25
C ILE A 514 1.97 -44.67 0.29
N SER A 515 2.55 -45.22 1.34
CA SER A 515 3.81 -44.75 1.90
C SER A 515 4.77 -45.93 2.12
N ILE A 516 6.03 -45.72 1.79
CA ILE A 516 7.15 -46.60 2.09
C ILE A 516 7.99 -45.93 3.17
N GLU A 517 8.06 -46.54 4.33
CA GLU A 517 8.89 -46.07 5.45
C GLU A 517 10.20 -46.88 5.47
N THR A 518 11.31 -46.16 5.46
CA THR A 518 12.65 -46.71 5.61
C THR A 518 13.34 -46.04 6.78
N GLN A 519 14.53 -46.48 7.17
CA GLN A 519 15.29 -45.84 8.25
C GLN A 519 15.63 -44.39 7.91
N GLY A 520 14.84 -43.45 8.49
CA GLY A 520 15.04 -41.97 8.35
C GLY A 520 14.34 -41.32 7.15
N LYS A 521 13.55 -42.04 6.33
CA LYS A 521 12.82 -41.48 5.21
C LYS A 521 11.45 -42.12 5.02
N THR A 522 10.44 -41.32 4.68
CA THR A 522 9.13 -41.78 4.23
C THR A 522 8.89 -41.30 2.79
N LEU A 523 8.70 -42.22 1.87
CA LEU A 523 8.29 -41.94 0.49
C LEU A 523 6.78 -42.09 0.38
N LYS A 524 6.09 -41.19 -0.34
CA LYS A 524 4.63 -41.24 -0.48
C LYS A 524 4.21 -41.10 -1.94
N ALA A 525 3.17 -41.80 -2.35
CA ALA A 525 2.55 -41.67 -3.65
C ALA A 525 1.02 -41.78 -3.55
N LYS A 526 0.33 -41.15 -4.50
CA LYS A 526 -1.11 -41.27 -4.69
C LYS A 526 -1.42 -42.46 -5.58
N ILE A 527 -2.37 -43.31 -5.20
CA ILE A 527 -2.93 -44.37 -6.03
C ILE A 527 -4.42 -44.17 -6.25
N VAL A 528 -4.88 -44.58 -7.40
CA VAL A 528 -6.30 -44.66 -7.75
C VAL A 528 -6.65 -46.14 -7.89
N TYR A 529 -7.79 -46.53 -7.34
CA TYR A 529 -8.28 -47.91 -7.48
C TYR A 529 -9.76 -47.95 -7.73
#